data_c3ca3add67e5995ec3b2b75e8b6a3598
#
_entry.id   c3ca3add67e5995ec3b2b75e8b6a3598
#
_cell.length_a   1.000
_cell.length_b   1.000
_cell.length_c   1.000
_cell.angle_alpha   90.00
_cell.angle_beta   90.00
_cell.angle_gamma   90.00
#
_symmetry.space_group_name_H-M   'P 1'
#
loop_
_entity.id
_entity.type
_entity.pdbx_description
1 polymer ?
#
loop_
_entity_poly.entity_id
_entity_poly.type
_entity_poly.pdbx_seq_one_letter_code
_entity_poly.pdbx_strand_id
1 'polypeptide(L)'
;MNVDPTRPRLSRRHMLALAGVAGVGAPLGLMQAVRALPLFAPVGAADALAEVPICRASDTVDEVKGAPRHVRFAYNGTGICTAAVPVALHRGYFARHNLDVEFLQLAGSTDQMLQALAADKADAGSSMLLNWLKPLEQGIDVKLTTGLHGGCTRLFAAKESGPRTVTDLKGKTIGVSSISGPPRNFFAILLSDAGLDPQTDVQWREFPADILLAALQRGEIDAIADSDPNAWLTERRANGAIVEIASNLSGDYADLSCCTLGVRSSLWASDPNAVRALTHAIRDATHHVAEQPDDAAEVFSKYTPKVAAADLAAMLRSHTHSHHPAGEALRREVLKIATDLKRASIIRPNTDLVKLANRVVIDVT
;
A
#
# COMPACT_ATOMS: atom_id res chain seq x y z
N MET A 1 -48.69 34.43 -2.76
CA MET A 1 -48.86 35.51 -1.79
C MET A 1 -47.52 35.85 -1.18
N ASN A 2 -47.13 37.00 -1.56
CA ASN A 2 -46.16 37.97 -1.03
C ASN A 2 -44.71 37.57 -0.76
N VAL A 3 -43.89 38.00 -1.70
CA VAL A 3 -42.45 38.22 -1.63
C VAL A 3 -42.23 39.64 -1.10
N ASP A 4 -41.42 39.79 -0.07
CA ASP A 4 -40.95 41.10 0.43
C ASP A 4 -39.55 41.39 -0.18
N PRO A 5 -39.37 42.51 -0.91
CA PRO A 5 -38.14 42.86 -1.58
C PRO A 5 -37.46 44.06 -0.89
N THR A 6 -36.82 43.86 0.27
CA THR A 6 -35.93 44.88 0.85
C THR A 6 -34.81 44.29 1.69
N ARG A 7 -33.67 43.97 1.05
CA ARG A 7 -32.33 44.01 1.69
C ARG A 7 -31.25 44.31 0.67
N PRO A 8 -30.44 45.34 0.87
CA PRO A 8 -29.46 45.79 -0.10
C PRO A 8 -28.23 44.93 -0.18
N ARG A 9 -27.79 44.66 -1.41
CA ARG A 9 -26.50 44.05 -1.75
C ARG A 9 -25.37 45.04 -1.46
N LEU A 10 -24.43 44.70 -0.58
CA LEU A 10 -23.17 45.41 -0.42
C LEU A 10 -22.13 44.86 -1.38
N SER A 11 -21.70 45.75 -2.27
CA SER A 11 -20.70 45.61 -3.31
C SER A 11 -19.30 45.54 -2.71
N ARG A 12 -18.45 44.66 -3.31
CA ARG A 12 -17.03 44.63 -3.12
C ARG A 12 -16.37 45.86 -3.72
N ARG A 13 -16.10 46.88 -2.93
CA ARG A 13 -15.13 47.96 -3.17
C ARG A 13 -15.24 48.93 -2.01
N HIS A 14 -14.25 48.90 -1.09
CA HIS A 14 -13.75 50.01 -0.28
C HIS A 14 -13.06 49.43 0.95
N MET A 15 -11.76 49.30 0.85
CA MET A 15 -10.81 49.63 1.91
C MET A 15 -9.39 49.47 1.34
N LEU A 16 -8.98 50.52 0.71
CA LEU A 16 -7.58 50.92 0.59
C LEU A 16 -7.48 52.30 1.20
N ALA A 17 -6.37 52.51 1.91
CA ALA A 17 -5.84 53.76 2.41
C ALA A 17 -6.06 54.04 3.91
N LEU A 18 -4.97 53.86 4.66
CA LEU A 18 -4.37 55.00 5.39
C LEU A 18 -2.98 54.60 5.89
N ALA A 19 -2.01 55.27 5.27
CA ALA A 19 -0.61 55.37 5.69
C ALA A 19 -0.45 56.42 6.80
N GLY A 20 0.59 56.33 7.60
CA GLY A 20 1.03 57.36 8.55
C GLY A 20 2.25 56.82 9.32
N VAL A 21 3.36 57.07 8.94
CA VAL A 21 4.50 57.98 9.10
C VAL A 21 4.59 58.68 10.46
N ALA A 22 5.68 58.41 11.17
CA ALA A 22 6.49 59.23 12.10
C ALA A 22 7.24 58.27 13.06
N GLY A 23 8.53 58.37 13.34
CA GLY A 23 9.52 59.38 13.19
C GLY A 23 10.61 59.17 14.22
N VAL A 24 11.86 59.14 13.76
CA VAL A 24 13.06 59.71 14.37
C VAL A 24 13.40 59.45 15.86
N GLY A 25 14.65 58.96 16.04
CA GLY A 25 15.35 59.02 17.31
C GLY A 25 16.59 58.13 17.42
N ALA A 26 17.71 58.60 16.87
CA ALA A 26 19.03 58.13 17.26
C ALA A 26 19.52 58.89 18.50
N PRO A 27 20.42 58.33 19.35
CA PRO A 27 21.68 59.03 19.54
C PRO A 27 22.94 58.18 19.36
N LEU A 28 23.93 58.90 18.81
CA LEU A 28 25.34 58.58 18.75
C LEU A 28 25.98 58.34 20.13
N GLY A 29 27.00 57.50 20.14
CA GLY A 29 28.13 57.61 21.05
C GLY A 29 28.61 56.31 21.66
N LEU A 30 29.65 55.73 21.20
CA LEU A 30 31.01 55.69 21.71
C LEU A 30 31.87 54.66 20.97
N MET A 31 32.82 55.21 20.20
CA MET A 31 34.02 54.51 19.79
C MET A 31 34.84 54.11 20.99
N GLN A 32 35.25 52.87 21.08
CA GLN A 32 36.54 52.51 21.66
C GLN A 32 37.21 51.42 20.83
N ALA A 33 38.37 51.80 20.35
CA ALA A 33 39.32 51.02 19.61
C ALA A 33 39.87 49.86 20.44
N VAL A 34 39.86 48.66 19.91
CA VAL A 34 40.77 47.60 20.30
C VAL A 34 41.56 47.18 19.04
N ARG A 35 42.86 47.31 19.23
CA ARG A 35 43.93 47.12 18.25
C ARG A 35 43.86 45.75 17.59
N ALA A 36 44.04 45.78 16.30
CA ALA A 36 44.31 44.66 15.42
C ALA A 36 45.58 43.90 15.84
N LEU A 37 45.53 42.62 15.92
CA LEU A 37 46.63 41.71 15.73
C LEU A 37 46.48 41.04 14.35
N PRO A 38 47.48 41.15 13.46
CA PRO A 38 47.44 40.52 12.16
C PRO A 38 48.04 39.11 12.29
N LEU A 39 47.18 38.12 12.35
CA LEU A 39 47.62 36.73 12.19
C LEU A 39 46.50 35.98 11.51
N PHE A 40 46.55 36.05 10.19
CA PHE A 40 46.21 34.96 9.27
C PHE A 40 46.18 35.59 7.87
N ALA A 41 47.22 35.31 7.10
CA ALA A 41 47.22 35.51 5.67
C ALA A 41 46.05 34.73 5.04
N PRO A 42 45.33 35.27 4.06
CA PRO A 42 44.42 34.47 3.28
C PRO A 42 45.23 33.51 2.43
N VAL A 43 45.27 32.25 2.85
CA VAL A 43 45.58 31.15 1.96
C VAL A 43 44.45 31.15 0.94
N GLY A 44 44.79 31.28 -0.33
CA GLY A 44 43.87 31.33 -1.43
C GLY A 44 42.91 30.13 -1.40
N ALA A 45 41.65 30.40 -1.00
CA ALA A 45 40.57 29.45 -1.00
C ALA A 45 39.88 29.41 -2.39
N ALA A 46 40.67 29.44 -3.45
CA ALA A 46 40.14 29.36 -4.82
C ALA A 46 40.46 28.02 -5.50
N ASP A 47 41.30 27.15 -4.90
CA ASP A 47 41.69 25.89 -5.56
C ASP A 47 41.43 24.64 -4.73
N ALA A 48 40.60 24.70 -3.68
CA ALA A 48 40.28 23.52 -2.84
C ALA A 48 38.79 23.08 -2.95
N LEU A 49 38.06 23.58 -3.94
CA LEU A 49 36.86 22.94 -4.44
C LEU A 49 37.20 22.11 -5.69
N ALA A 50 38.33 21.41 -5.66
CA ALA A 50 38.55 20.29 -6.53
C ALA A 50 37.40 19.28 -6.24
N GLU A 51 36.51 19.25 -7.18
CA GLU A 51 35.42 18.29 -7.40
C GLU A 51 35.53 17.07 -6.51
N VAL A 52 34.83 17.09 -5.36
CA VAL A 52 34.35 15.84 -4.78
C VAL A 52 33.49 15.25 -5.88
N PRO A 53 33.82 14.07 -6.45
CA PRO A 53 32.94 13.46 -7.40
C PRO A 53 31.65 13.17 -6.63
N ILE A 54 30.67 14.06 -6.81
CA ILE A 54 29.31 13.70 -6.54
C ILE A 54 29.11 12.50 -7.45
N CYS A 55 29.03 11.29 -6.87
CA CYS A 55 28.45 10.16 -7.54
C CYS A 55 27.02 10.59 -7.91
N ARG A 56 26.87 11.30 -9.02
CA ARG A 56 25.65 11.25 -9.77
C ARG A 56 25.51 9.78 -10.09
N ALA A 57 24.57 9.12 -9.43
CA ALA A 57 24.02 7.91 -9.98
C ALA A 57 23.76 8.26 -11.44
N SER A 58 24.54 7.66 -12.32
CA SER A 58 24.37 7.86 -13.75
C SER A 58 22.96 7.37 -14.04
N ASP A 59 22.05 8.28 -14.34
CA ASP A 59 20.77 7.98 -14.98
C ASP A 59 20.95 7.42 -16.40
N THR A 60 22.08 6.82 -16.69
CA THR A 60 22.24 5.93 -17.82
C THR A 60 21.60 4.61 -17.42
N VAL A 61 20.25 4.57 -17.52
CA VAL A 61 19.59 3.34 -17.88
C VAL A 61 20.36 2.85 -19.10
N ASP A 62 21.19 1.82 -18.96
CA ASP A 62 21.76 1.12 -20.11
C ASP A 62 20.59 0.90 -21.06
N GLU A 63 20.65 1.50 -22.26
CA GLU A 63 19.64 1.27 -23.29
C GLU A 63 19.55 -0.24 -23.48
N VAL A 64 18.52 -0.85 -22.93
CA VAL A 64 18.31 -2.30 -23.03
C VAL A 64 18.04 -2.55 -24.50
N LYS A 65 19.11 -2.90 -25.24
CA LYS A 65 19.08 -3.12 -26.68
C LYS A 65 18.22 -4.36 -26.97
N GLY A 66 17.12 -4.18 -27.69
CA GLY A 66 16.25 -5.25 -28.12
C GLY A 66 14.78 -4.83 -28.19
N ALA A 67 13.95 -5.66 -28.79
CA ALA A 67 12.51 -5.48 -28.76
C ALA A 67 12.00 -5.59 -27.30
N PRO A 68 11.00 -4.77 -26.91
CA PRO A 68 10.39 -4.87 -25.60
C PRO A 68 9.86 -6.29 -25.32
N ARG A 69 10.06 -6.77 -24.10
CA ARG A 69 9.54 -8.08 -23.68
C ARG A 69 8.07 -7.96 -23.33
N HIS A 70 7.25 -8.75 -24.00
CA HIS A 70 5.82 -8.77 -23.74
C HIS A 70 5.49 -9.56 -22.46
N VAL A 71 4.67 -8.96 -21.56
CA VAL A 71 4.20 -9.58 -20.30
C VAL A 71 2.71 -9.34 -20.13
N ARG A 72 1.93 -10.39 -20.00
CA ARG A 72 0.51 -10.34 -19.65
C ARG A 72 0.35 -10.27 -18.14
N PHE A 73 -0.11 -9.14 -17.64
CA PHE A 73 -0.26 -8.90 -16.20
C PHE A 73 -1.73 -8.98 -15.78
N ALA A 74 -2.06 -9.99 -14.97
CA ALA A 74 -3.39 -10.10 -14.38
C ALA A 74 -3.57 -9.03 -13.30
N TYR A 75 -4.46 -8.07 -13.56
CA TYR A 75 -4.66 -6.91 -12.71
C TYR A 75 -6.10 -6.82 -12.22
N ASN A 76 -6.25 -6.73 -10.91
CA ASN A 76 -7.50 -6.39 -10.25
C ASN A 76 -7.40 -4.96 -9.71
N GLY A 77 -8.01 -4.00 -10.40
CA GLY A 77 -7.92 -2.58 -10.10
C GLY A 77 -8.68 -2.11 -8.85
N THR A 78 -9.22 -3.00 -8.02
CA THR A 78 -10.10 -2.62 -6.90
C THR A 78 -9.36 -2.34 -5.59
N GLY A 79 -8.21 -2.98 -5.35
CA GLY A 79 -7.42 -2.82 -4.14
C GLY A 79 -6.38 -1.72 -4.27
N ILE A 80 -6.42 -0.70 -3.43
CA ILE A 80 -5.42 0.40 -3.40
C ILE A 80 -3.99 -0.13 -3.22
N CYS A 81 -3.85 -1.27 -2.59
CA CYS A 81 -2.59 -1.96 -2.37
C CYS A 81 -1.86 -2.39 -3.66
N THR A 82 -2.55 -2.34 -4.80
CA THR A 82 -1.95 -2.62 -6.12
C THR A 82 -1.64 -1.35 -6.91
N ALA A 83 -1.70 -0.16 -6.30
CA ALA A 83 -1.53 1.14 -6.97
C ALA A 83 -0.19 1.26 -7.73
N ALA A 84 0.88 0.60 -7.26
CA ALA A 84 2.15 0.59 -7.95
C ALA A 84 2.07 0.02 -9.38
N VAL A 85 1.14 -0.90 -9.64
CA VAL A 85 1.00 -1.55 -10.96
C VAL A 85 0.54 -0.56 -12.04
N PRO A 86 -0.60 0.17 -11.89
CA PRO A 86 -0.97 1.18 -12.86
C PRO A 86 -0.02 2.39 -12.86
N VAL A 87 0.62 2.73 -11.75
CA VAL A 87 1.68 3.74 -11.72
C VAL A 87 2.85 3.30 -12.62
N ALA A 88 3.28 2.03 -12.54
CA ALA A 88 4.32 1.50 -13.41
C ALA A 88 3.97 1.64 -14.91
N LEU A 89 2.71 1.41 -15.27
CA LEU A 89 2.24 1.60 -16.64
C LEU A 89 2.20 3.08 -17.03
N HIS A 90 1.47 3.90 -16.28
CA HIS A 90 1.17 5.28 -16.65
C HIS A 90 2.34 6.25 -16.48
N ARG A 91 3.33 5.93 -15.64
CA ARG A 91 4.56 6.72 -15.45
C ARG A 91 5.76 6.11 -16.19
N GLY A 92 5.51 5.10 -17.05
CA GLY A 92 6.49 4.56 -17.99
C GLY A 92 7.58 3.71 -17.34
N TYR A 93 7.41 3.21 -16.11
CA TYR A 93 8.39 2.34 -15.47
C TYR A 93 8.58 1.03 -16.22
N PHE A 94 7.52 0.43 -16.74
CA PHE A 94 7.64 -0.76 -17.58
C PHE A 94 8.47 -0.49 -18.85
N ALA A 95 8.18 0.60 -19.56
CA ALA A 95 8.91 0.97 -20.77
C ALA A 95 10.40 1.24 -20.49
N ARG A 96 10.75 1.89 -19.37
CA ARG A 96 12.14 2.11 -18.93
C ARG A 96 12.91 0.81 -18.71
N HIS A 97 12.22 -0.24 -18.30
CA HIS A 97 12.77 -1.58 -18.14
C HIS A 97 12.58 -2.48 -19.39
N ASN A 98 12.32 -1.87 -20.57
CA ASN A 98 12.12 -2.55 -21.85
C ASN A 98 11.05 -3.66 -21.80
N LEU A 99 9.91 -3.34 -21.16
CA LEU A 99 8.75 -4.21 -21.06
C LEU A 99 7.56 -3.58 -21.81
N ASP A 100 6.85 -4.41 -22.56
CA ASP A 100 5.51 -4.18 -23.09
C ASP A 100 4.53 -4.96 -22.23
N VAL A 101 3.81 -4.26 -21.33
CA VAL A 101 2.92 -4.90 -20.36
C VAL A 101 1.48 -4.71 -20.75
N GLU A 102 0.82 -5.82 -21.06
CA GLU A 102 -0.61 -5.89 -21.32
C GLU A 102 -1.37 -6.20 -20.03
N PHE A 103 -2.33 -5.35 -19.66
CA PHE A 103 -3.19 -5.62 -18.51
C PHE A 103 -4.37 -6.50 -18.90
N LEU A 104 -4.39 -7.72 -18.37
CA LEU A 104 -5.58 -8.54 -18.29
C LEU A 104 -6.42 -8.04 -17.12
N GLN A 105 -7.39 -7.16 -17.41
CA GLN A 105 -8.28 -6.61 -16.39
C GLN A 105 -9.28 -7.65 -15.92
N LEU A 106 -9.25 -7.93 -14.62
CA LEU A 106 -10.15 -8.87 -13.97
C LEU A 106 -11.16 -8.10 -13.12
N ALA A 107 -12.43 -8.27 -13.40
CA ALA A 107 -13.52 -7.59 -12.70
C ALA A 107 -13.86 -8.22 -11.34
N GLY A 108 -13.00 -9.03 -10.77
CA GLY A 108 -13.39 -9.86 -9.66
C GLY A 108 -12.32 -10.12 -8.61
N SER A 109 -12.47 -11.25 -7.96
CA SER A 109 -11.66 -11.67 -6.83
C SER A 109 -10.23 -12.06 -7.24
N THR A 110 -9.37 -12.17 -6.24
CA THR A 110 -8.01 -12.76 -6.38
C THR A 110 -8.05 -14.15 -7.02
N ASP A 111 -9.13 -14.91 -6.84
CA ASP A 111 -9.29 -16.25 -7.43
C ASP A 111 -9.24 -16.21 -8.96
N GLN A 112 -9.80 -15.17 -9.60
CA GLN A 112 -9.72 -15.02 -11.07
C GLN A 112 -8.27 -14.78 -11.54
N MET A 113 -7.49 -14.01 -10.77
CA MET A 113 -6.06 -13.81 -11.06
C MET A 113 -5.29 -15.13 -10.96
N LEU A 114 -5.51 -15.90 -9.89
CA LEU A 114 -4.88 -17.20 -9.70
C LEU A 114 -5.26 -18.19 -10.81
N GLN A 115 -6.53 -18.19 -11.24
CA GLN A 115 -7.00 -18.99 -12.38
C GLN A 115 -6.36 -18.54 -13.70
N ALA A 116 -6.21 -17.24 -13.94
CA ALA A 116 -5.56 -16.73 -15.15
C ALA A 116 -4.09 -17.16 -15.23
N LEU A 117 -3.37 -17.09 -14.07
CA LEU A 117 -2.00 -17.59 -13.99
C LEU A 117 -1.92 -19.12 -14.20
N ALA A 118 -2.80 -19.89 -13.56
CA ALA A 118 -2.82 -21.34 -13.66
C ALA A 118 -3.19 -21.82 -15.09
N ALA A 119 -4.04 -21.06 -15.80
CA ALA A 119 -4.51 -21.37 -17.14
C ALA A 119 -3.61 -20.79 -18.27
N ASP A 120 -2.43 -20.28 -17.96
CA ASP A 120 -1.51 -19.65 -18.92
C ASP A 120 -2.10 -18.43 -19.67
N LYS A 121 -3.05 -17.75 -19.05
CA LYS A 121 -3.63 -16.51 -19.60
C LYS A 121 -2.91 -15.26 -19.15
N ALA A 122 -2.20 -15.33 -18.04
CA ALA A 122 -1.37 -14.25 -17.49
C ALA A 122 0.01 -14.79 -17.10
N ASP A 123 1.01 -13.94 -17.14
CA ASP A 123 2.41 -14.26 -16.82
C ASP A 123 2.78 -13.78 -15.40
N ALA A 124 2.13 -12.72 -14.95
CA ALA A 124 2.36 -12.12 -13.65
C ALA A 124 1.06 -11.57 -13.04
N GLY A 125 1.10 -11.27 -11.74
CA GLY A 125 0.02 -10.61 -11.03
C GLY A 125 0.48 -10.16 -9.64
N SER A 126 -0.27 -9.25 -9.03
CA SER A 126 -0.02 -8.80 -7.65
C SER A 126 -1.22 -9.05 -6.76
N SER A 127 -0.98 -9.55 -5.56
CA SER A 127 -2.02 -9.80 -4.56
C SER A 127 -1.44 -9.79 -3.16
N MET A 128 -2.33 -9.80 -2.17
CA MET A 128 -1.92 -9.94 -0.78
C MET A 128 -1.21 -11.28 -0.56
N LEU A 129 -0.12 -11.26 0.20
CA LEU A 129 0.68 -12.46 0.49
C LEU A 129 -0.16 -13.60 1.07
N LEU A 130 -1.12 -13.28 1.92
CA LEU A 130 -2.07 -14.21 2.49
C LEU A 130 -2.88 -14.99 1.45
N ASN A 131 -3.15 -14.40 0.28
CA ASN A 131 -3.90 -15.07 -0.80
C ASN A 131 -3.04 -16.00 -1.64
N TRP A 132 -1.72 -15.76 -1.71
CA TRP A 132 -0.81 -16.61 -2.45
C TRP A 132 -0.56 -17.96 -1.77
N LEU A 133 -0.44 -17.96 -0.42
CA LEU A 133 0.17 -19.08 0.29
C LEU A 133 -0.63 -20.38 0.23
N LYS A 134 -1.97 -20.31 0.32
CA LYS A 134 -2.80 -21.52 0.23
C LYS A 134 -2.78 -22.14 -1.19
N PRO A 135 -3.00 -21.39 -2.26
CA PRO A 135 -2.83 -21.91 -3.63
C PRO A 135 -1.41 -22.41 -3.93
N LEU A 136 -0.38 -21.73 -3.43
CA LEU A 136 1.02 -22.17 -3.58
C LEU A 136 1.27 -23.49 -2.84
N GLU A 137 0.71 -23.66 -1.65
CA GLU A 137 0.73 -24.94 -0.93
C GLU A 137 0.06 -26.06 -1.75
N GLN A 138 -1.03 -25.73 -2.43
CA GLN A 138 -1.78 -26.66 -3.27
C GLN A 138 -1.11 -26.96 -4.63
N GLY A 139 -0.02 -26.26 -4.95
CA GLY A 139 0.81 -26.58 -6.11
C GLY A 139 0.63 -25.64 -7.30
N ILE A 140 -0.02 -24.47 -7.13
CA ILE A 140 -0.02 -23.46 -8.19
C ILE A 140 1.43 -23.06 -8.52
N ASP A 141 1.76 -23.01 -9.82
CA ASP A 141 3.13 -22.83 -10.27
C ASP A 141 3.48 -21.36 -10.48
N VAL A 142 3.60 -20.63 -9.36
CA VAL A 142 3.94 -19.22 -9.29
C VAL A 142 5.14 -19.02 -8.35
N LYS A 143 5.98 -18.06 -8.67
CA LYS A 143 7.10 -17.58 -7.85
C LYS A 143 6.81 -16.17 -7.35
N LEU A 144 7.18 -15.88 -6.11
CA LEU A 144 7.12 -14.55 -5.51
C LEU A 144 8.49 -13.88 -5.63
N THR A 145 8.52 -12.61 -6.02
CA THR A 145 9.77 -11.89 -6.31
C THR A 145 10.05 -10.74 -5.37
N THR A 146 9.02 -9.96 -4.99
CA THR A 146 9.19 -8.81 -4.09
C THR A 146 7.89 -8.47 -3.35
N GLY A 147 8.02 -7.89 -2.16
CA GLY A 147 6.95 -7.18 -1.48
C GLY A 147 6.67 -5.83 -2.13
N LEU A 148 5.46 -5.31 -2.00
CA LEU A 148 5.03 -4.06 -2.61
C LEU A 148 4.74 -2.96 -1.59
N HIS A 149 4.05 -3.27 -0.51
CA HIS A 149 3.75 -2.35 0.59
C HIS A 149 3.31 -3.12 1.85
N GLY A 150 3.21 -2.43 2.99
CA GLY A 150 2.67 -2.95 4.24
C GLY A 150 1.14 -2.98 4.28
N GLY A 151 0.56 -2.90 5.47
CA GLY A 151 -0.84 -3.19 5.75
C GLY A 151 -1.89 -2.32 5.02
N CYS A 152 -3.09 -2.88 4.91
CA CYS A 152 -4.29 -2.20 4.41
C CYS A 152 -5.59 -2.84 4.94
N THR A 153 -5.49 -3.74 5.94
CA THR A 153 -6.62 -4.55 6.42
C THR A 153 -7.00 -4.13 7.84
N ARG A 154 -8.28 -3.87 8.07
CA ARG A 154 -8.81 -3.30 9.32
C ARG A 154 -10.00 -4.09 9.82
N LEU A 155 -10.13 -4.17 11.17
CA LEU A 155 -11.26 -4.76 11.87
C LEU A 155 -11.94 -3.68 12.70
N PHE A 156 -13.21 -3.45 12.45
CA PHE A 156 -14.01 -2.45 13.12
C PHE A 156 -15.15 -3.07 13.91
N ALA A 157 -15.54 -2.40 14.99
CA ALA A 157 -16.74 -2.72 15.75
C ALA A 157 -17.53 -1.45 16.08
N ALA A 158 -18.78 -1.59 16.51
CA ALA A 158 -19.58 -0.46 16.98
C ALA A 158 -18.94 0.17 18.20
N LYS A 159 -18.77 1.51 18.18
CA LYS A 159 -18.05 2.25 19.21
C LYS A 159 -18.69 2.15 20.58
N GLU A 160 -20.00 2.15 20.71
CA GLU A 160 -20.69 2.18 22.00
C GLU A 160 -20.97 0.79 22.59
N SER A 161 -21.24 -0.21 21.72
CA SER A 161 -21.76 -1.52 22.14
C SER A 161 -20.96 -2.72 21.62
N GLY A 162 -19.99 -2.50 20.72
CA GLY A 162 -19.25 -3.58 20.08
C GLY A 162 -18.07 -4.10 20.91
N PRO A 163 -17.44 -5.20 20.46
CA PRO A 163 -16.18 -5.71 21.00
C PRO A 163 -15.08 -4.66 20.98
N ARG A 164 -14.15 -4.74 21.93
CA ARG A 164 -13.04 -3.78 22.09
C ARG A 164 -11.69 -4.40 21.78
N THR A 165 -11.61 -5.71 21.87
CA THR A 165 -10.40 -6.49 21.63
C THR A 165 -10.72 -7.69 20.76
N VAL A 166 -9.69 -8.33 20.22
CA VAL A 166 -9.84 -9.57 19.44
C VAL A 166 -10.43 -10.69 20.30
N THR A 167 -10.13 -10.74 21.60
CA THR A 167 -10.67 -11.76 22.52
C THR A 167 -12.18 -11.62 22.76
N ASP A 168 -12.73 -10.39 22.66
CA ASP A 168 -14.17 -10.14 22.82
C ASP A 168 -15.01 -10.69 21.66
N LEU A 169 -14.36 -11.13 20.58
CA LEU A 169 -15.01 -11.70 19.40
C LEU A 169 -15.50 -13.14 19.62
N LYS A 170 -15.19 -13.77 20.76
CA LYS A 170 -15.70 -15.10 21.06
C LYS A 170 -17.23 -15.15 21.03
N GLY A 171 -17.79 -16.06 20.22
CA GLY A 171 -19.25 -16.20 20.01
C GLY A 171 -19.84 -15.11 19.11
N LYS A 172 -19.03 -14.24 18.51
CA LYS A 172 -19.46 -13.11 17.69
C LYS A 172 -19.49 -13.44 16.21
N THR A 173 -20.24 -12.62 15.46
CA THR A 173 -20.32 -12.71 13.99
C THR A 173 -19.48 -11.60 13.37
N ILE A 174 -18.52 -11.99 12.51
CA ILE A 174 -17.65 -11.08 11.77
C ILE A 174 -18.10 -11.03 10.31
N GLY A 175 -18.47 -9.85 9.84
CA GLY A 175 -18.79 -9.60 8.44
C GLY A 175 -17.53 -9.37 7.60
N VAL A 176 -17.49 -10.00 6.44
CA VAL A 176 -16.39 -9.88 5.47
C VAL A 176 -16.96 -9.67 4.06
N SER A 177 -16.17 -9.05 3.19
CA SER A 177 -16.54 -8.92 1.77
C SER A 177 -16.29 -10.20 0.96
N SER A 178 -15.48 -11.12 1.49
CA SER A 178 -15.25 -12.45 0.93
C SER A 178 -14.76 -13.43 2.00
N ILE A 179 -15.38 -14.62 2.07
CA ILE A 179 -14.99 -15.70 3.00
C ILE A 179 -13.59 -16.27 2.66
N SER A 180 -13.21 -16.30 1.40
CA SER A 180 -11.86 -16.70 0.96
C SER A 180 -10.85 -15.55 0.97
N GLY A 181 -11.28 -14.34 1.29
CA GLY A 181 -10.51 -13.11 1.15
C GLY A 181 -9.44 -12.91 2.22
N PRO A 182 -8.46 -12.00 1.93
CA PRO A 182 -7.37 -11.71 2.84
C PRO A 182 -7.80 -11.20 4.23
N PRO A 183 -8.83 -10.34 4.37
CA PRO A 183 -9.27 -9.91 5.70
C PRO A 183 -9.65 -11.07 6.60
N ARG A 184 -10.44 -12.03 6.08
CA ARG A 184 -10.80 -13.24 6.83
C ARG A 184 -9.57 -14.03 7.26
N ASN A 185 -8.60 -14.21 6.35
CA ASN A 185 -7.40 -14.99 6.64
C ASN A 185 -6.50 -14.27 7.66
N PHE A 186 -6.36 -12.95 7.57
CA PHE A 186 -5.57 -12.17 8.52
C PHE A 186 -6.19 -12.18 9.93
N PHE A 187 -7.48 -11.92 10.04
CA PHE A 187 -8.12 -11.90 11.35
C PHE A 187 -8.29 -13.31 11.94
N ALA A 188 -8.31 -14.37 11.12
CA ALA A 188 -8.20 -15.74 11.63
C ALA A 188 -6.84 -15.99 12.31
N ILE A 189 -5.75 -15.38 11.81
CA ILE A 189 -4.45 -15.42 12.49
C ILE A 189 -4.55 -14.71 13.85
N LEU A 190 -5.06 -13.48 13.89
CA LEU A 190 -5.17 -12.73 15.15
C LEU A 190 -6.08 -13.41 16.17
N LEU A 191 -7.17 -14.04 15.73
CA LEU A 191 -8.01 -14.86 16.61
C LEU A 191 -7.23 -16.03 17.22
N SER A 192 -6.46 -16.74 16.38
CA SER A 192 -5.61 -17.84 16.85
C SER A 192 -4.53 -17.37 17.82
N ASP A 193 -3.93 -16.19 17.58
CA ASP A 193 -2.96 -15.57 18.49
C ASP A 193 -3.58 -15.19 19.83
N ALA A 194 -4.86 -14.82 19.82
CA ALA A 194 -5.65 -14.52 21.01
C ALA A 194 -6.21 -15.79 21.71
N GLY A 195 -5.86 -17.00 21.25
CA GLY A 195 -6.30 -18.26 21.81
C GLY A 195 -7.73 -18.68 21.42
N LEU A 196 -8.29 -18.08 20.36
CA LEU A 196 -9.59 -18.43 19.81
C LEU A 196 -9.43 -19.31 18.57
N ASP A 197 -10.32 -20.30 18.41
CA ASP A 197 -10.41 -21.06 17.16
C ASP A 197 -11.21 -20.26 16.12
N PRO A 198 -10.59 -19.79 15.02
CA PRO A 198 -11.29 -18.98 14.03
C PRO A 198 -12.35 -19.75 13.22
N GLN A 199 -12.43 -21.08 13.38
CA GLN A 199 -13.44 -21.91 12.72
C GLN A 199 -14.68 -22.16 13.59
N THR A 200 -14.53 -22.17 14.91
CA THR A 200 -15.59 -22.57 15.84
C THR A 200 -15.96 -21.52 16.86
N ASP A 201 -15.03 -20.62 17.25
CA ASP A 201 -15.27 -19.59 18.26
C ASP A 201 -15.90 -18.30 17.70
N VAL A 202 -15.93 -18.13 16.36
CA VAL A 202 -16.58 -16.99 15.69
C VAL A 202 -17.40 -17.47 14.49
N GLN A 203 -18.36 -16.63 14.06
CA GLN A 203 -19.10 -16.86 12.83
C GLN A 203 -18.63 -15.87 11.76
N TRP A 204 -18.32 -16.37 10.57
CA TRP A 204 -18.00 -15.53 9.41
C TRP A 204 -19.20 -15.41 8.50
N ARG A 205 -19.58 -14.17 8.13
CA ARG A 205 -20.67 -13.91 7.18
C ARG A 205 -20.22 -13.01 6.06
N GLU A 206 -20.54 -13.42 4.85
CA GLU A 206 -20.21 -12.64 3.64
C GLU A 206 -21.34 -11.67 3.29
N PHE A 207 -20.95 -10.41 3.01
CA PHE A 207 -21.83 -9.35 2.54
C PHE A 207 -21.11 -8.56 1.45
N PRO A 208 -21.83 -7.96 0.49
CA PRO A 208 -21.23 -6.91 -0.34
C PRO A 208 -20.57 -5.83 0.53
N ALA A 209 -19.39 -5.33 0.13
CA ALA A 209 -18.59 -4.44 0.96
C ALA A 209 -19.34 -3.14 1.35
N ASP A 210 -20.20 -2.63 0.46
CA ASP A 210 -21.04 -1.44 0.70
C ASP A 210 -22.19 -1.69 1.70
N ILE A 211 -22.52 -2.95 1.98
CA ILE A 211 -23.59 -3.36 2.92
C ILE A 211 -23.05 -3.63 4.33
N LEU A 212 -21.75 -3.91 4.50
CA LEU A 212 -21.17 -4.30 5.79
C LEU A 212 -21.50 -3.32 6.93
N LEU A 213 -21.39 -2.00 6.68
CA LEU A 213 -21.72 -1.00 7.71
C LEU A 213 -23.22 -1.06 8.12
N ALA A 214 -24.10 -1.22 7.16
CA ALA A 214 -25.53 -1.33 7.44
C ALA A 214 -25.86 -2.65 8.19
N ALA A 215 -25.18 -3.75 7.86
CA ALA A 215 -25.32 -5.02 8.59
C ALA A 215 -24.87 -4.88 10.05
N LEU A 216 -23.74 -4.18 10.31
CA LEU A 216 -23.28 -3.88 11.67
C LEU A 216 -24.31 -3.01 12.44
N GLN A 217 -24.82 -1.95 11.81
CA GLN A 217 -25.81 -1.05 12.42
C GLN A 217 -27.14 -1.75 12.74
N ARG A 218 -27.52 -2.79 11.97
CA ARG A 218 -28.71 -3.60 12.23
C ARG A 218 -28.49 -4.74 13.23
N GLY A 219 -27.24 -4.91 13.71
CA GLY A 219 -26.87 -6.01 14.61
C GLY A 219 -26.87 -7.39 13.95
N GLU A 220 -26.78 -7.45 12.61
CA GLU A 220 -26.64 -8.73 11.88
C GLU A 220 -25.23 -9.30 11.97
N ILE A 221 -24.25 -8.43 12.25
CA ILE A 221 -22.84 -8.74 12.55
C ILE A 221 -22.37 -7.90 13.73
N ASP A 222 -21.35 -8.37 14.44
CA ASP A 222 -20.75 -7.67 15.59
C ASP A 222 -19.48 -6.90 15.23
N ALA A 223 -18.81 -7.29 14.14
CA ALA A 223 -17.60 -6.65 13.64
C ALA A 223 -17.53 -6.71 12.11
N ILE A 224 -16.75 -5.78 11.51
CA ILE A 224 -16.46 -5.72 10.08
C ILE A 224 -14.97 -5.93 9.87
N ALA A 225 -14.60 -6.89 9.04
CA ALA A 225 -13.23 -7.11 8.59
C ALA A 225 -13.14 -6.85 7.07
N ASP A 226 -12.41 -5.81 6.66
CA ASP A 226 -12.23 -5.49 5.24
C ASP A 226 -10.86 -4.84 4.99
N SER A 227 -10.56 -4.57 3.73
CA SER A 227 -9.33 -3.90 3.29
C SER A 227 -9.64 -2.58 2.61
N ASP A 228 -8.63 -1.67 2.57
CA ASP A 228 -8.74 -0.42 1.84
C ASP A 228 -8.84 -0.67 0.31
N PRO A 229 -9.66 0.10 -0.40
CA PRO A 229 -10.35 1.33 0.02
C PRO A 229 -11.66 1.13 0.81
N ASN A 230 -12.25 -0.08 0.84
CA ASN A 230 -13.55 -0.30 1.45
C ASN A 230 -13.54 -0.04 2.96
N ALA A 231 -12.50 -0.51 3.67
CA ALA A 231 -12.35 -0.31 5.11
C ALA A 231 -12.28 1.19 5.45
N TRP A 232 -11.45 1.95 4.76
CA TRP A 232 -11.35 3.40 4.89
C TRP A 232 -12.69 4.11 4.65
N LEU A 233 -13.37 3.79 3.55
CA LEU A 233 -14.66 4.39 3.21
C LEU A 233 -15.74 4.01 4.22
N THR A 234 -15.69 2.80 4.78
CA THR A 234 -16.61 2.34 5.84
C THR A 234 -16.42 3.16 7.11
N GLU A 235 -15.19 3.38 7.54
CA GLU A 235 -14.86 4.21 8.69
C GLU A 235 -15.37 5.65 8.50
N ARG A 236 -15.13 6.26 7.35
CA ARG A 236 -15.61 7.61 7.04
C ARG A 236 -17.14 7.71 7.02
N ARG A 237 -17.83 6.73 6.39
CA ARG A 237 -19.30 6.69 6.36
C ARG A 237 -19.92 6.49 7.73
N ALA A 238 -19.22 5.77 8.61
CA ALA A 238 -19.68 5.54 9.99
C ALA A 238 -19.63 6.80 10.85
N ASN A 239 -18.92 7.86 10.44
CA ASN A 239 -18.89 9.17 11.08
C ASN A 239 -18.65 9.07 12.61
N GLY A 240 -17.68 8.26 13.03
CA GLY A 240 -17.30 8.04 14.41
C GLY A 240 -18.17 7.04 15.18
N ALA A 241 -19.11 6.36 14.54
CA ALA A 241 -19.94 5.31 15.16
C ALA A 241 -19.25 3.95 15.30
N ILE A 242 -18.11 3.77 14.63
CA ILE A 242 -17.28 2.57 14.76
C ILE A 242 -15.88 2.90 15.26
N VAL A 243 -15.17 1.89 15.72
CA VAL A 243 -13.78 1.98 16.18
C VAL A 243 -12.98 0.81 15.59
N GLU A 244 -11.75 1.07 15.16
CA GLU A 244 -10.80 0.03 14.79
C GLU A 244 -10.33 -0.69 16.05
N ILE A 245 -10.40 -2.02 16.06
CA ILE A 245 -9.98 -2.88 17.17
C ILE A 245 -8.74 -3.71 16.85
N ALA A 246 -8.44 -3.87 15.57
CA ALA A 246 -7.20 -4.50 15.10
C ALA A 246 -6.96 -4.14 13.63
N SER A 247 -5.68 -4.12 13.22
CA SER A 247 -5.28 -3.97 11.81
C SER A 247 -3.91 -4.59 11.56
N ASN A 248 -3.53 -4.74 10.28
CA ASN A 248 -2.16 -5.05 9.90
C ASN A 248 -1.33 -3.79 9.60
N LEU A 249 -1.81 -2.63 10.02
CA LEU A 249 -1.11 -1.34 9.97
C LEU A 249 -0.33 -1.07 11.26
N SER A 250 -0.44 -1.94 12.26
CA SER A 250 0.18 -1.80 13.58
C SER A 250 0.67 -3.14 14.12
N GLY A 251 1.50 -3.10 15.17
CA GLY A 251 2.06 -4.29 15.82
C GLY A 251 3.00 -5.08 14.90
N ASP A 252 3.09 -6.37 15.11
CA ASP A 252 4.06 -7.28 14.46
C ASP A 252 3.88 -7.42 12.94
N TYR A 253 2.76 -6.93 12.40
CA TYR A 253 2.44 -7.01 10.98
C TYR A 253 2.66 -5.70 10.22
N ALA A 254 2.93 -4.58 10.92
CA ALA A 254 3.10 -3.26 10.30
C ALA A 254 4.27 -3.20 9.32
N ASP A 255 5.34 -3.93 9.64
CA ASP A 255 6.57 -3.99 8.84
C ASP A 255 6.68 -5.27 7.97
N LEU A 256 5.56 -5.97 7.75
CA LEU A 256 5.50 -7.11 6.84
C LEU A 256 4.82 -6.73 5.53
N SER A 257 5.22 -7.40 4.45
CA SER A 257 4.58 -7.22 3.15
C SER A 257 3.12 -7.65 3.19
N CYS A 258 2.23 -6.71 2.92
CA CYS A 258 0.82 -7.02 2.67
C CYS A 258 0.66 -7.64 1.28
N CYS A 259 1.14 -6.96 0.24
CA CYS A 259 1.07 -7.41 -1.14
C CYS A 259 2.42 -7.81 -1.70
N THR A 260 2.42 -8.76 -2.62
CA THR A 260 3.60 -9.29 -3.29
C THR A 260 3.36 -9.46 -4.78
N LEU A 261 4.44 -9.36 -5.57
CA LEU A 261 4.46 -9.68 -6.98
C LEU A 261 4.67 -11.18 -7.16
N GLY A 262 3.76 -11.81 -7.90
CA GLY A 262 3.86 -13.21 -8.33
C GLY A 262 4.06 -13.32 -9.84
N VAL A 263 4.92 -14.24 -10.27
CA VAL A 263 5.20 -14.55 -11.67
C VAL A 263 5.09 -16.05 -11.91
N ARG A 264 4.64 -16.46 -13.08
CA ARG A 264 4.63 -17.90 -13.41
C ARG A 264 6.05 -18.45 -13.48
N SER A 265 6.24 -19.66 -12.96
CA SER A 265 7.54 -20.35 -13.04
C SER A 265 8.03 -20.56 -14.46
N SER A 266 7.12 -20.76 -15.41
CA SER A 266 7.45 -20.90 -16.83
C SER A 266 8.05 -19.62 -17.43
N LEU A 267 7.56 -18.42 -17.04
CA LEU A 267 8.19 -17.16 -17.45
C LEU A 267 9.59 -17.04 -16.85
N TRP A 268 9.76 -17.36 -15.56
CA TRP A 268 11.08 -17.38 -14.93
C TRP A 268 12.06 -18.33 -15.63
N ALA A 269 11.60 -19.51 -16.03
CA ALA A 269 12.42 -20.50 -16.72
C ALA A 269 12.81 -20.10 -18.15
N SER A 270 11.89 -19.44 -18.88
CA SER A 270 12.10 -19.08 -20.29
C SER A 270 12.78 -17.71 -20.48
N ASP A 271 12.44 -16.71 -19.66
CA ASP A 271 13.02 -15.37 -19.70
C ASP A 271 13.22 -14.78 -18.29
N PRO A 272 14.28 -15.18 -17.57
CA PRO A 272 14.61 -14.61 -16.26
C PRO A 272 14.81 -13.09 -16.29
N ASN A 273 15.25 -12.54 -17.43
CA ASN A 273 15.48 -11.10 -17.58
C ASN A 273 14.16 -10.32 -17.62
N ALA A 274 13.11 -10.89 -18.24
CA ALA A 274 11.76 -10.29 -18.15
C ALA A 274 11.27 -10.22 -16.70
N VAL A 275 11.50 -11.27 -15.90
CA VAL A 275 11.10 -11.30 -14.49
C VAL A 275 11.89 -10.29 -13.66
N ARG A 276 13.21 -10.16 -13.88
CA ARG A 276 14.03 -9.12 -13.21
C ARG A 276 13.54 -7.73 -13.58
N ALA A 277 13.40 -7.45 -14.86
CA ALA A 277 12.89 -6.18 -15.37
C ALA A 277 11.52 -5.81 -14.79
N LEU A 278 10.58 -6.78 -14.77
CA LEU A 278 9.27 -6.58 -14.17
C LEU A 278 9.35 -6.26 -12.67
N THR A 279 10.19 -6.99 -11.94
CA THR A 279 10.37 -6.77 -10.50
C THR A 279 10.96 -5.39 -10.23
N HIS A 280 11.98 -4.95 -10.98
CA HIS A 280 12.57 -3.62 -10.85
C HIS A 280 11.57 -2.53 -11.21
N ALA A 281 10.85 -2.65 -12.31
CA ALA A 281 9.83 -1.67 -12.72
C ALA A 281 8.73 -1.49 -11.66
N ILE A 282 8.26 -2.58 -11.05
CA ILE A 282 7.29 -2.52 -9.97
C ILE A 282 7.89 -1.89 -8.70
N ARG A 283 9.14 -2.21 -8.34
CA ARG A 283 9.81 -1.59 -7.18
C ARG A 283 10.01 -0.09 -7.36
N ASP A 284 10.41 0.37 -8.54
CA ASP A 284 10.50 1.80 -8.86
C ASP A 284 9.14 2.49 -8.71
N ALA A 285 8.08 1.83 -9.17
CA ALA A 285 6.72 2.34 -8.99
C ALA A 285 6.25 2.33 -7.54
N THR A 286 6.67 1.38 -6.70
CA THR A 286 6.37 1.42 -5.26
C THR A 286 7.06 2.58 -4.55
N HIS A 287 8.30 2.92 -4.92
CA HIS A 287 8.96 4.12 -4.44
C HIS A 287 8.22 5.40 -4.88
N HIS A 288 7.78 5.45 -6.14
CA HIS A 288 6.95 6.57 -6.62
C HIS A 288 5.66 6.73 -5.80
N VAL A 289 4.95 5.63 -5.51
CA VAL A 289 3.74 5.67 -4.67
C VAL A 289 4.03 6.24 -3.28
N ALA A 290 5.17 5.86 -2.69
CA ALA A 290 5.61 6.36 -1.38
C ALA A 290 5.92 7.87 -1.40
N GLU A 291 6.65 8.33 -2.42
CA GLU A 291 7.15 9.69 -2.52
C GLU A 291 6.11 10.67 -3.07
N GLN A 292 5.22 10.19 -3.94
CA GLN A 292 4.23 11.00 -4.67
C GLN A 292 2.82 10.41 -4.56
N PRO A 293 2.26 10.30 -3.36
CA PRO A 293 0.97 9.64 -3.14
C PRO A 293 -0.21 10.35 -3.82
N ASP A 294 -0.14 11.67 -4.05
CA ASP A 294 -1.18 12.41 -4.78
C ASP A 294 -1.19 12.04 -6.27
N ASP A 295 -0.03 11.96 -6.89
CA ASP A 295 0.13 11.54 -8.28
C ASP A 295 -0.29 10.08 -8.47
N ALA A 296 0.13 9.20 -7.56
CA ALA A 296 -0.28 7.79 -7.56
C ALA A 296 -1.80 7.63 -7.40
N ALA A 297 -2.43 8.43 -6.54
CA ALA A 297 -3.87 8.45 -6.35
C ALA A 297 -4.62 8.94 -7.59
N GLU A 298 -4.11 9.96 -8.29
CA GLU A 298 -4.66 10.43 -9.57
C GLU A 298 -4.63 9.30 -10.62
N VAL A 299 -3.50 8.60 -10.75
CA VAL A 299 -3.40 7.45 -11.64
C VAL A 299 -4.39 6.36 -11.25
N PHE A 300 -4.42 5.99 -9.96
CA PHE A 300 -5.27 4.89 -9.49
C PHE A 300 -6.77 5.20 -9.55
N SER A 301 -7.17 6.47 -9.43
CA SER A 301 -8.58 6.89 -9.51
C SER A 301 -9.26 6.48 -10.83
N LYS A 302 -8.50 6.31 -11.91
CA LYS A 302 -9.00 5.81 -13.20
C LYS A 302 -9.52 4.38 -13.12
N TYR A 303 -9.04 3.59 -12.15
CA TYR A 303 -9.42 2.20 -11.90
C TYR A 303 -10.48 2.07 -10.80
N THR A 304 -10.64 3.10 -9.97
CA THR A 304 -11.63 3.15 -8.89
C THR A 304 -12.46 4.45 -8.95
N PRO A 305 -13.25 4.67 -10.00
CA PRO A 305 -13.90 5.95 -10.26
C PRO A 305 -14.94 6.35 -9.19
N LYS A 306 -15.31 5.44 -8.30
CA LYS A 306 -16.24 5.70 -7.18
C LYS A 306 -15.54 6.28 -5.93
N VAL A 307 -14.21 6.36 -5.93
CA VAL A 307 -13.43 6.86 -4.79
C VAL A 307 -12.71 8.14 -5.20
N ALA A 308 -12.85 9.19 -4.41
CA ALA A 308 -12.18 10.45 -4.69
C ALA A 308 -10.65 10.31 -4.62
N ALA A 309 -9.91 10.93 -5.54
CA ALA A 309 -8.45 10.87 -5.55
C ALA A 309 -7.83 11.36 -4.21
N ALA A 310 -8.43 12.37 -3.56
CA ALA A 310 -7.98 12.84 -2.26
C ALA A 310 -8.09 11.76 -1.15
N ASP A 311 -9.14 10.93 -1.18
CA ASP A 311 -9.28 9.81 -0.25
C ASP A 311 -8.24 8.72 -0.56
N LEU A 312 -8.01 8.41 -1.83
CA LEU A 312 -6.96 7.47 -2.25
C LEU A 312 -5.57 7.94 -1.81
N ALA A 313 -5.25 9.23 -1.98
CA ALA A 313 -4.00 9.80 -1.53
C ALA A 313 -3.83 9.71 0.00
N ALA A 314 -4.90 9.98 0.76
CA ALA A 314 -4.88 9.85 2.22
C ALA A 314 -4.67 8.39 2.67
N MET A 315 -5.29 7.43 1.99
CA MET A 315 -5.06 6.00 2.21
C MET A 315 -3.59 5.63 1.95
N LEU A 316 -3.04 6.02 0.79
CA LEU A 316 -1.65 5.73 0.44
C LEU A 316 -0.68 6.29 1.48
N ARG A 317 -0.93 7.49 2.03
CA ARG A 317 -0.11 8.06 3.10
C ARG A 317 -0.22 7.30 4.43
N SER A 318 -1.32 6.58 4.66
CA SER A 318 -1.52 5.79 5.88
C SER A 318 -0.90 4.41 5.83
N HIS A 319 -0.49 3.94 4.64
CA HIS A 319 0.11 2.64 4.44
C HIS A 319 1.63 2.68 4.63
N THR A 320 2.24 1.55 5.00
CA THR A 320 3.70 1.42 5.05
C THR A 320 4.24 1.16 3.65
N HIS A 321 5.09 2.07 3.15
CA HIS A 321 5.68 1.99 1.81
C HIS A 321 7.21 1.83 1.81
N SER A 322 7.86 1.80 2.98
CA SER A 322 9.31 1.70 3.10
C SER A 322 9.85 0.27 3.04
N HIS A 323 8.99 -0.73 2.91
CA HIS A 323 9.34 -2.13 3.05
C HIS A 323 9.03 -2.93 1.77
N HIS A 324 10.09 -3.23 1.01
CA HIS A 324 10.01 -3.97 -0.27
C HIS A 324 10.99 -5.14 -0.27
N PRO A 325 10.76 -6.18 0.56
CA PRO A 325 11.67 -7.32 0.67
C PRO A 325 11.71 -8.13 -0.62
N ALA A 326 12.89 -8.65 -0.92
CA ALA A 326 13.15 -9.60 -2.01
C ALA A 326 14.07 -10.71 -1.49
N GLY A 327 14.24 -11.78 -2.26
CA GLY A 327 15.16 -12.86 -1.95
C GLY A 327 14.96 -13.44 -0.55
N GLU A 328 16.04 -13.48 0.26
CA GLU A 328 16.00 -14.05 1.60
C GLU A 328 15.08 -13.28 2.58
N ALA A 329 15.00 -11.95 2.46
CA ALA A 329 14.10 -11.17 3.30
C ALA A 329 12.63 -11.53 3.05
N LEU A 330 12.22 -11.62 1.78
CA LEU A 330 10.87 -12.07 1.43
C LEU A 330 10.61 -13.52 1.86
N ARG A 331 11.61 -14.39 1.76
CA ARG A 331 11.49 -15.80 2.18
C ARG A 331 11.19 -15.92 3.67
N ARG A 332 11.84 -15.08 4.52
CA ARG A 332 11.55 -15.04 5.96
C ARG A 332 10.11 -14.59 6.24
N GLU A 333 9.60 -13.60 5.52
CA GLU A 333 8.20 -13.15 5.67
C GLU A 333 7.21 -14.22 5.22
N VAL A 334 7.46 -14.86 4.07
CA VAL A 334 6.66 -15.99 3.59
C VAL A 334 6.61 -17.10 4.64
N LEU A 335 7.76 -17.44 5.25
CA LEU A 335 7.83 -18.45 6.30
C LEU A 335 7.03 -18.04 7.55
N LYS A 336 7.15 -16.78 7.99
CA LYS A 336 6.39 -16.23 9.13
C LYS A 336 4.89 -16.32 8.87
N ILE A 337 4.41 -15.75 7.75
CA ILE A 337 2.98 -15.73 7.41
C ILE A 337 2.42 -17.15 7.18
N ALA A 338 3.21 -18.04 6.54
CA ALA A 338 2.81 -19.44 6.38
C ALA A 338 2.69 -20.18 7.73
N THR A 339 3.56 -19.85 8.69
CA THR A 339 3.49 -20.38 10.06
C THR A 339 2.22 -19.94 10.75
N ASP A 340 1.88 -18.66 10.65
CA ASP A 340 0.66 -18.10 11.23
C ASP A 340 -0.61 -18.68 10.59
N LEU A 341 -0.64 -18.83 9.25
CA LEU A 341 -1.74 -19.47 8.54
C LEU A 341 -1.88 -20.95 8.89
N LYS A 342 -0.78 -21.64 9.16
CA LYS A 342 -0.81 -23.05 9.63
C LYS A 342 -1.41 -23.14 11.03
N ARG A 343 -1.05 -22.22 11.94
CA ARG A 343 -1.64 -22.11 13.28
C ARG A 343 -3.15 -21.81 13.22
N ALA A 344 -3.58 -20.94 12.29
CA ALA A 344 -4.98 -20.64 12.03
C ALA A 344 -5.73 -21.73 11.22
N SER A 345 -5.12 -22.92 11.02
CA SER A 345 -5.69 -24.07 10.30
C SER A 345 -6.05 -23.78 8.83
N ILE A 346 -5.42 -22.76 8.20
CA ILE A 346 -5.60 -22.42 6.79
C ILE A 346 -4.65 -23.23 5.93
N ILE A 347 -3.38 -23.36 6.34
CA ILE A 347 -2.37 -24.26 5.74
C ILE A 347 -2.43 -25.60 6.48
N ARG A 348 -2.25 -26.71 5.75
CA ARG A 348 -2.35 -28.06 6.30
C ARG A 348 -1.28 -28.31 7.38
N PRO A 349 -1.62 -29.06 8.46
CA PRO A 349 -0.69 -29.32 9.57
C PRO A 349 0.60 -30.02 9.16
N ASN A 350 0.57 -30.86 8.11
CA ASN A 350 1.71 -31.63 7.64
C ASN A 350 2.56 -30.90 6.57
N THR A 351 2.24 -29.66 6.21
CA THR A 351 3.03 -28.89 5.25
C THR A 351 4.38 -28.52 5.82
N ASP A 352 5.46 -28.82 5.09
CA ASP A 352 6.81 -28.33 5.35
C ASP A 352 6.93 -26.90 4.89
N LEU A 353 6.91 -25.96 5.84
CA LEU A 353 6.88 -24.54 5.58
C LEU A 353 8.22 -23.99 5.04
N VAL A 354 9.34 -24.57 5.45
CA VAL A 354 10.68 -24.19 4.96
C VAL A 354 10.81 -24.58 3.49
N LYS A 355 10.41 -25.80 3.16
CA LYS A 355 10.37 -26.28 1.77
C LYS A 355 9.41 -25.45 0.91
N LEU A 356 8.25 -25.08 1.46
CA LEU A 356 7.29 -24.20 0.78
C LEU A 356 7.93 -22.85 0.48
N ALA A 357 8.48 -22.14 1.48
CA ALA A 357 9.09 -20.83 1.31
C ALA A 357 10.25 -20.85 0.30
N ASN A 358 11.12 -21.86 0.38
CA ASN A 358 12.22 -22.04 -0.58
C ASN A 358 11.75 -22.33 -2.01
N ARG A 359 10.63 -23.03 -2.17
CA ARG A 359 10.05 -23.33 -3.48
C ARG A 359 9.42 -22.10 -4.13
N VAL A 360 8.76 -21.26 -3.35
CA VAL A 360 7.91 -20.20 -3.90
C VAL A 360 8.61 -18.84 -4.04
N VAL A 361 9.67 -18.57 -3.28
CA VAL A 361 10.42 -17.30 -3.38
C VAL A 361 11.65 -17.49 -4.24
N ILE A 362 11.80 -16.65 -5.26
CA ILE A 362 13.03 -16.56 -6.07
C ILE A 362 13.76 -15.25 -5.77
N ASP A 363 15.09 -15.32 -5.90
CA ASP A 363 15.94 -14.13 -5.83
C ASP A 363 16.17 -13.62 -7.25
N VAL A 364 15.78 -12.37 -7.47
CA VAL A 364 15.86 -11.69 -8.76
C VAL A 364 16.72 -10.42 -8.70
N THR A 365 17.27 -10.13 -7.51
CA THR A 365 18.16 -8.97 -7.26
C THR A 365 19.60 -9.27 -7.61
#